data_10fd2f02bd3b25def67aea4575dc5807
#
_entry.id   10fd2f02bd3b25def67aea4575dc5807
#
_cell.length_a   1.000
_cell.length_b   1.000
_cell.length_c   1.000
_cell.angle_alpha   90.00
_cell.angle_beta   90.00
_cell.angle_gamma   90.00
#
_symmetry.space_group_name_H-M   'P 1'
#
loop_
_entity.id
_entity.type
_entity.pdbx_description
1 polymer ?
#
loop_
_entity_poly.entity_id
_entity_poly.type
_entity_poly.pdbx_seq_one_letter_code
_entity_poly.pdbx_strand_id
1 'polypeptide(L)'
;MGDPLIESYITMAGARVWGLATYEIAEEGEVDIQLVPRHARKVSTKEYIERLKTTLAKTSVPGGRPMVMQMRIKGILKVGDADIEVKIRGDEIDKLFELARQAAESMNKLQHFTNVYVSMDLSKPEYQVVVDRTRAAELGLSVVDVANTVRSLVSGAVATRYREGDYFYNIRVMIPEKHFASRQDIENLVLNSAQGGYVRLRDVATVTQAVGPVEIAREDQVKEVIVRGDAAGVSVGQALAELQAGLGKLALPVGYILSYGGQAQMMAEMKRTLTMVLAFAIFFSFVVLAVQFNSLKLPSLILGCVPFCLAGMVLSLIHI
;
A
#
# COMPACT_ATOMS: atom_id res chain seq x y z
N MET A 1 24.03 15.12 17.10
CA MET A 1 24.16 16.41 16.37
C MET A 1 23.25 16.30 15.17
N GLY A 2 22.26 17.19 15.03
CA GLY A 2 21.28 17.14 13.95
C GLY A 2 21.92 17.52 12.61
N ASP A 3 21.49 16.89 11.54
CA ASP A 3 21.83 17.27 10.18
C ASP A 3 21.27 18.67 9.90
N PRO A 4 22.09 19.66 9.50
CA PRO A 4 21.63 21.03 9.26
C PRO A 4 20.63 21.17 8.10
N LEU A 5 20.45 20.12 7.29
CA LEU A 5 19.48 20.08 6.21
C LEU A 5 18.08 19.67 6.68
N ILE A 6 17.93 19.20 7.92
CA ILE A 6 16.65 18.80 8.51
C ILE A 6 16.08 19.99 9.30
N GLU A 7 14.90 20.45 8.92
CA GLU A 7 14.15 21.47 9.64
C GLU A 7 13.38 20.86 10.82
N SER A 8 12.70 19.76 10.57
CA SER A 8 11.94 19.01 11.58
C SER A 8 11.80 17.54 11.18
N TYR A 9 11.50 16.69 12.16
CA TYR A 9 11.15 15.31 11.92
C TYR A 9 10.09 14.83 12.93
N ILE A 10 9.29 13.88 12.50
CA ILE A 10 8.30 13.18 13.32
C ILE A 10 8.61 11.69 13.24
N THR A 11 8.69 11.04 14.39
CA THR A 11 8.90 9.59 14.49
C THR A 11 7.66 8.93 15.05
N MET A 12 7.17 7.93 14.37
CA MET A 12 6.07 7.08 14.79
C MET A 12 6.54 5.64 14.84
N ALA A 13 6.38 5.00 15.99
CA ALA A 13 6.70 3.59 16.19
C ALA A 13 5.40 2.82 16.40
N GLY A 14 5.20 1.72 15.65
CA GLY A 14 3.98 0.92 15.72
C GLY A 14 2.75 1.63 15.16
N ALA A 15 2.93 2.65 14.33
CA ALA A 15 1.83 3.38 13.74
C ALA A 15 2.23 4.00 12.39
N ARG A 16 1.22 4.25 11.57
CA ARG A 16 1.33 4.95 10.29
C ARG A 16 0.26 6.04 10.19
N VAL A 17 0.62 7.22 9.70
CA VAL A 17 -0.33 8.29 9.44
C VAL A 17 -0.82 8.21 8.00
N TRP A 18 -2.14 8.18 7.84
CA TRP A 18 -2.78 8.26 6.55
C TRP A 18 -3.82 9.40 6.56
N GLY A 19 -3.48 10.50 5.91
CA GLY A 19 -4.33 11.69 5.93
C GLY A 19 -4.44 12.29 7.33
N LEU A 20 -5.64 12.30 7.89
CA LEU A 20 -5.92 12.78 9.25
C LEU A 20 -6.09 11.64 10.27
N ALA A 21 -5.93 10.40 9.85
CA ALA A 21 -6.08 9.23 10.71
C ALA A 21 -4.74 8.55 10.98
N THR A 22 -4.57 8.08 12.21
CA THR A 22 -3.43 7.25 12.61
C THR A 22 -3.91 5.80 12.70
N TYR A 23 -3.19 4.90 12.04
CA TYR A 23 -3.43 3.46 12.08
C TYR A 23 -2.32 2.80 12.89
N GLU A 24 -2.70 1.98 13.86
CA GLU A 24 -1.75 1.16 14.61
C GLU A 24 -1.32 -0.04 13.76
N ILE A 25 -0.03 -0.11 13.47
CA ILE A 25 0.61 -1.21 12.75
C ILE A 25 1.87 -1.56 13.53
N ALA A 26 1.79 -2.55 14.40
CA ALA A 26 2.84 -2.89 15.38
C ALA A 26 4.22 -3.17 14.76
N GLU A 27 4.27 -3.57 13.49
CA GLU A 27 5.47 -4.00 12.78
C GLU A 27 6.09 -2.90 11.91
N GLU A 28 5.44 -1.72 11.82
CA GLU A 28 5.94 -0.58 11.04
C GLU A 28 6.38 0.55 11.95
N GLY A 29 7.40 1.27 11.50
CA GLY A 29 7.80 2.57 12.04
C GLY A 29 7.98 3.54 10.90
N GLU A 30 7.49 4.77 11.07
CA GLU A 30 7.60 5.83 10.09
C GLU A 30 8.39 7.00 10.67
N VAL A 31 9.30 7.57 9.88
CA VAL A 31 10.03 8.78 10.22
C VAL A 31 9.84 9.77 9.08
N ASP A 32 9.00 10.77 9.31
CA ASP A 32 8.79 11.86 8.39
C ASP A 32 9.84 12.95 8.61
N ILE A 33 10.60 13.25 7.57
CA ILE A 33 11.68 14.25 7.63
C ILE A 33 11.32 15.43 6.74
N GLN A 34 11.21 16.60 7.34
CA GLN A 34 11.06 17.85 6.61
C GLN A 34 12.43 18.49 6.42
N LEU A 35 12.80 18.68 5.17
CA LEU A 35 14.05 19.39 4.83
C LEU A 35 13.82 20.90 4.82
N VAL A 36 14.87 21.67 5.14
CA VAL A 36 14.84 23.11 4.97
C VAL A 36 14.42 23.52 3.55
N PRO A 37 13.77 24.69 3.36
CA PRO A 37 13.22 25.12 2.07
C PRO A 37 14.26 25.07 0.95
N ARG A 38 13.81 24.81 -0.28
CA ARG A 38 14.69 24.59 -1.44
C ARG A 38 15.68 25.73 -1.69
N HIS A 39 15.26 26.97 -1.45
CA HIS A 39 16.12 28.17 -1.60
C HIS A 39 17.21 28.27 -0.52
N ALA A 40 17.04 27.65 0.63
CA ALA A 40 17.99 27.66 1.74
C ALA A 40 19.01 26.49 1.68
N ARG A 41 18.89 25.57 0.71
CA ARG A 41 19.79 24.42 0.56
C ARG A 41 20.30 24.24 -0.86
N LYS A 42 21.54 23.80 -0.99
CA LYS A 42 22.16 23.49 -2.29
C LYS A 42 21.80 22.07 -2.76
N VAL A 43 21.59 21.16 -1.81
CA VAL A 43 21.30 19.74 -2.06
C VAL A 43 19.83 19.56 -2.48
N SER A 44 19.57 18.84 -3.54
CA SER A 44 18.20 18.49 -3.95
C SER A 44 17.60 17.42 -3.03
N THR A 45 16.27 17.34 -2.95
CA THR A 45 15.58 16.28 -2.16
C THR A 45 16.00 14.89 -2.66
N LYS A 46 16.11 14.71 -3.97
CA LYS A 46 16.52 13.44 -4.58
C LYS A 46 17.95 13.06 -4.17
N GLU A 47 18.87 14.00 -4.20
CA GLU A 47 20.26 13.78 -3.78
C GLU A 47 20.33 13.46 -2.27
N TYR A 48 19.54 14.12 -1.45
CA TYR A 48 19.47 13.84 -0.02
C TYR A 48 18.95 12.42 0.25
N ILE A 49 17.91 11.97 -0.47
CA ILE A 49 17.39 10.61 -0.39
C ILE A 49 18.48 9.58 -0.71
N GLU A 50 19.28 9.79 -1.77
CA GLU A 50 20.35 8.86 -2.13
C GLU A 50 21.46 8.81 -1.07
N ARG A 51 21.80 9.95 -0.46
CA ARG A 51 22.73 10.00 0.69
C ARG A 51 22.17 9.21 1.89
N LEU A 52 20.89 9.40 2.19
CA LEU A 52 20.24 8.73 3.31
C LEU A 52 20.14 7.22 3.07
N LYS A 53 19.79 6.78 1.87
CA LYS A 53 19.80 5.36 1.47
C LYS A 53 21.19 4.74 1.68
N THR A 54 22.24 5.43 1.24
CA THR A 54 23.61 4.95 1.40
C THR A 54 24.02 4.82 2.87
N THR A 55 23.54 5.73 3.71
CA THR A 55 23.81 5.71 5.15
C THR A 55 23.05 4.57 5.83
N LEU A 56 21.76 4.40 5.50
CA LEU A 56 20.92 3.35 6.06
C LEU A 56 21.34 1.94 5.60
N ALA A 57 21.86 1.81 4.38
CA ALA A 57 22.41 0.54 3.90
C ALA A 57 23.61 0.04 4.73
N LYS A 58 24.32 0.96 5.40
CA LYS A 58 25.43 0.65 6.31
C LYS A 58 24.97 0.41 7.76
N THR A 59 23.74 0.77 8.07
CA THR A 59 23.15 0.62 9.40
C THR A 59 22.33 -0.66 9.43
N SER A 60 22.80 -1.65 10.20
CA SER A 60 22.04 -2.89 10.38
C SER A 60 20.85 -2.62 11.31
N VAL A 61 19.64 -2.81 10.80
CA VAL A 61 18.42 -2.85 11.60
C VAL A 61 17.99 -4.30 11.71
N PRO A 62 18.20 -4.97 12.86
CA PRO A 62 17.87 -6.39 13.01
C PRO A 62 16.38 -6.64 12.73
N GLY A 63 16.09 -7.52 11.76
CA GLY A 63 14.71 -7.84 11.35
C GLY A 63 13.97 -6.74 10.62
N GLY A 64 14.54 -5.55 10.47
CA GLY A 64 13.92 -4.41 9.79
C GLY A 64 14.45 -4.20 8.37
N ARG A 65 13.59 -3.69 7.50
CA ARG A 65 13.93 -3.28 6.13
C ARG A 65 13.69 -1.78 5.99
N PRO A 66 14.71 -0.93 6.20
CA PRO A 66 14.54 0.51 6.05
C PRO A 66 14.33 0.87 4.57
N MET A 67 13.30 1.70 4.31
CA MET A 67 13.00 2.25 3.00
C MET A 67 13.00 3.77 3.08
N VAL A 68 13.57 4.43 2.07
CA VAL A 68 13.59 5.89 1.98
C VAL A 68 12.91 6.31 0.69
N MET A 69 11.84 7.07 0.82
CA MET A 69 11.08 7.56 -0.32
C MET A 69 10.73 9.05 -0.14
N GLN A 70 10.49 9.73 -1.23
CA GLN A 70 9.93 11.07 -1.17
C GLN A 70 8.43 10.96 -0.92
N MET A 71 7.94 11.67 0.12
CA MET A 71 6.50 11.77 0.33
C MET A 71 5.86 12.43 -0.89
N ARG A 72 4.92 11.75 -1.50
CA ARG A 72 4.14 12.26 -2.63
C ARG A 72 2.87 12.91 -2.09
N ILE A 73 2.48 14.06 -2.66
CA ILE A 73 1.23 14.73 -2.28
C ILE A 73 0.08 13.81 -2.68
N LYS A 74 -0.54 13.17 -1.68
CA LYS A 74 -1.70 12.28 -1.87
C LYS A 74 -2.97 13.14 -1.98
N GLY A 75 -3.79 12.88 -2.97
CA GLY A 75 -5.18 13.37 -3.01
C GLY A 75 -5.58 14.29 -4.16
N ILE A 76 -4.67 14.94 -4.89
CA ILE A 76 -5.03 15.79 -6.05
C ILE A 76 -4.88 15.00 -7.36
N LEU A 77 -3.89 14.14 -7.41
CA LEU A 77 -3.71 13.16 -8.48
C LEU A 77 -3.56 11.81 -7.77
N LYS A 78 -4.31 10.78 -8.19
CA LYS A 78 -4.10 9.40 -7.77
C LYS A 78 -2.76 8.88 -8.33
N VAL A 79 -1.67 9.47 -7.89
CA VAL A 79 -0.33 8.96 -8.17
C VAL A 79 -0.16 7.77 -7.24
N GLY A 80 0.12 6.59 -7.78
CA GLY A 80 0.42 5.40 -6.99
C GLY A 80 1.58 5.64 -6.01
N ASP A 81 1.71 4.77 -5.04
CA ASP A 81 2.77 4.88 -4.02
C ASP A 81 4.18 4.65 -4.59
N ALA A 82 4.30 4.15 -5.83
CA ALA A 82 5.55 3.92 -6.54
C ALA A 82 5.46 4.32 -8.02
N ASP A 83 6.60 4.36 -8.71
CA ASP A 83 6.63 4.67 -10.15
C ASP A 83 5.96 3.56 -10.95
N ILE A 84 6.16 2.31 -10.56
CA ILE A 84 5.56 1.13 -11.20
C ILE A 84 4.97 0.25 -10.12
N GLU A 85 3.72 -0.13 -10.31
CA GLU A 85 3.00 -1.08 -9.50
C GLU A 85 2.60 -2.29 -10.36
N VAL A 86 2.92 -3.49 -9.89
CA VAL A 86 2.44 -4.75 -10.46
C VAL A 86 1.35 -5.26 -9.54
N LYS A 87 0.11 -5.22 -10.00
CA LYS A 87 -1.06 -5.65 -9.26
C LYS A 87 -1.40 -7.08 -9.68
N ILE A 88 -1.44 -7.99 -8.73
CA ILE A 88 -1.82 -9.38 -8.95
C ILE A 88 -3.12 -9.63 -8.17
N ARG A 89 -4.16 -10.04 -8.89
CA ARG A 89 -5.50 -10.28 -8.32
C ARG A 89 -5.88 -11.74 -8.43
N GLY A 90 -6.56 -12.27 -7.40
CA GLY A 90 -7.02 -13.66 -7.37
C GLY A 90 -7.64 -14.03 -6.02
N ASP A 91 -8.05 -15.28 -5.86
CA ASP A 91 -8.85 -15.71 -4.72
C ASP A 91 -8.03 -16.22 -3.53
N GLU A 92 -6.92 -16.92 -3.76
CA GLU A 92 -6.11 -17.55 -2.72
C GLU A 92 -4.96 -16.65 -2.29
N ILE A 93 -4.90 -16.29 -1.00
CA ILE A 93 -3.91 -15.38 -0.44
C ILE A 93 -2.49 -15.93 -0.59
N ASP A 94 -2.29 -17.21 -0.28
CA ASP A 94 -0.97 -17.84 -0.32
C ASP A 94 -0.39 -17.86 -1.74
N LYS A 95 -1.22 -18.14 -2.73
CA LYS A 95 -0.83 -18.08 -4.15
C LYS A 95 -0.55 -16.65 -4.61
N LEU A 96 -1.37 -15.69 -4.17
CA LEU A 96 -1.13 -14.28 -4.47
C LEU A 96 0.22 -13.83 -3.95
N PHE A 97 0.54 -14.19 -2.70
CA PHE A 97 1.82 -13.84 -2.09
C PHE A 97 3.00 -14.49 -2.82
N GLU A 98 2.87 -15.78 -3.17
CA GLU A 98 3.92 -16.49 -3.92
C GLU A 98 4.16 -15.86 -5.31
N LEU A 99 3.10 -15.53 -6.06
CA LEU A 99 3.20 -14.84 -7.34
C LEU A 99 3.81 -13.44 -7.20
N ALA A 100 3.41 -12.71 -6.15
CA ALA A 100 3.97 -11.40 -5.87
C ALA A 100 5.45 -11.47 -5.49
N ARG A 101 5.87 -12.48 -4.73
CA ARG A 101 7.28 -12.73 -4.41
C ARG A 101 8.08 -13.02 -5.67
N GLN A 102 7.59 -13.87 -6.58
CA GLN A 102 8.24 -14.15 -7.87
C GLN A 102 8.34 -12.90 -8.75
N ALA A 103 7.29 -12.07 -8.77
CA ALA A 103 7.29 -10.79 -9.48
C ALA A 103 8.31 -9.82 -8.87
N ALA A 104 8.38 -9.72 -7.54
CA ALA A 104 9.36 -8.90 -6.84
C ALA A 104 10.80 -9.38 -7.09
N GLU A 105 11.06 -10.68 -7.08
CA GLU A 105 12.37 -11.24 -7.42
C GLU A 105 12.76 -10.94 -8.85
N SER A 106 11.82 -11.03 -9.79
CA SER A 106 12.04 -10.68 -11.19
C SER A 106 12.37 -9.21 -11.35
N MET A 107 11.64 -8.33 -10.65
CA MET A 107 11.85 -6.90 -10.64
C MET A 107 13.22 -6.53 -10.02
N ASN A 108 13.63 -7.19 -8.93
CA ASN A 108 14.90 -6.97 -8.28
C ASN A 108 16.12 -7.42 -9.13
N LYS A 109 15.94 -8.35 -10.07
CA LYS A 109 16.99 -8.77 -11.00
C LYS A 109 17.26 -7.74 -12.10
N LEU A 110 16.31 -6.82 -12.34
CA LEU A 110 16.45 -5.77 -13.33
C LEU A 110 17.28 -4.60 -12.76
N GLN A 111 18.22 -4.08 -13.54
CA GLN A 111 19.17 -3.06 -13.06
C GLN A 111 18.53 -1.69 -12.80
N HIS A 112 17.37 -1.44 -13.41
CA HIS A 112 16.72 -0.13 -13.39
C HIS A 112 15.58 -0.04 -12.35
N PHE A 113 15.56 -0.95 -11.36
CA PHE A 113 14.59 -0.91 -10.28
C PHE A 113 15.25 -0.74 -8.92
N THR A 114 14.62 0.08 -8.08
CA THR A 114 14.99 0.29 -6.68
C THR A 114 13.73 0.28 -5.81
N ASN A 115 13.89 0.13 -4.49
CA ASN A 115 12.78 0.12 -3.53
C ASN A 115 11.68 -0.91 -3.87
N VAL A 116 12.09 -2.10 -4.34
CA VAL A 116 11.12 -3.15 -4.67
C VAL A 116 10.59 -3.78 -3.38
N TYR A 117 9.28 -3.77 -3.22
CA TYR A 117 8.62 -4.43 -2.09
C TYR A 117 7.22 -4.93 -2.45
N VAL A 118 6.77 -5.91 -1.69
CA VAL A 118 5.42 -6.47 -1.78
C VAL A 118 4.53 -5.80 -0.73
N SER A 119 3.33 -5.38 -1.11
CA SER A 119 2.38 -4.69 -0.22
C SER A 119 1.79 -5.60 0.86
N MET A 120 1.83 -6.90 0.66
CA MET A 120 1.33 -7.88 1.61
C MET A 120 2.48 -8.42 2.46
N ASP A 121 2.29 -8.42 3.77
CA ASP A 121 3.15 -9.07 4.74
C ASP A 121 2.38 -10.19 5.42
N LEU A 122 2.93 -11.42 5.39
CA LEU A 122 2.40 -12.60 6.06
C LEU A 122 3.16 -12.92 7.35
N SER A 123 3.94 -11.98 7.88
CA SER A 123 4.81 -12.23 9.05
C SER A 123 4.15 -11.93 10.38
N LYS A 124 2.92 -11.42 10.41
CA LYS A 124 2.23 -11.07 11.66
C LYS A 124 1.98 -12.30 12.50
N PRO A 125 2.69 -12.45 13.67
CA PRO A 125 2.42 -13.54 14.55
C PRO A 125 1.05 -13.38 15.20
N GLU A 126 0.26 -14.44 15.20
CA GLU A 126 -1.06 -14.46 15.80
C GLU A 126 -1.31 -15.79 16.53
N TYR A 127 -2.21 -15.77 17.51
CA TYR A 127 -2.75 -16.98 18.11
C TYR A 127 -4.13 -17.27 17.51
N GLN A 128 -4.27 -18.41 16.89
CA GLN A 128 -5.55 -18.91 16.39
C GLN A 128 -6.20 -19.81 17.42
N VAL A 129 -7.43 -19.50 17.79
CA VAL A 129 -8.24 -20.27 18.73
C VAL A 129 -9.26 -21.07 17.93
N VAL A 130 -9.02 -22.37 17.78
CA VAL A 130 -9.93 -23.29 17.07
C VAL A 130 -10.81 -23.99 18.09
N VAL A 131 -12.10 -23.67 18.11
CA VAL A 131 -13.07 -24.21 19.06
C VAL A 131 -13.57 -25.57 18.58
N ASP A 132 -13.50 -26.60 19.45
CA ASP A 132 -14.15 -27.88 19.26
C ASP A 132 -15.63 -27.73 19.61
N ARG A 133 -16.47 -27.73 18.56
CA ARG A 133 -17.93 -27.49 18.69
C ARG A 133 -18.62 -28.54 19.52
N THR A 134 -18.18 -29.79 19.43
CA THR A 134 -18.79 -30.93 20.15
C THR A 134 -18.52 -30.81 21.64
N ARG A 135 -17.23 -30.66 22.02
CA ARG A 135 -16.85 -30.45 23.39
C ARG A 135 -17.43 -29.20 24.03
N ALA A 136 -17.46 -28.09 23.28
CA ALA A 136 -18.08 -26.86 23.76
C ALA A 136 -19.57 -27.08 24.08
N ALA A 137 -20.34 -27.75 23.21
CA ALA A 137 -21.74 -28.04 23.42
C ALA A 137 -21.97 -28.98 24.62
N GLU A 138 -21.15 -30.03 24.79
CA GLU A 138 -21.21 -30.94 25.94
C GLU A 138 -21.01 -30.22 27.28
N LEU A 139 -20.18 -29.17 27.28
CA LEU A 139 -19.90 -28.36 28.46
C LEU A 139 -20.81 -27.12 28.56
N GLY A 140 -21.91 -27.04 27.76
CA GLY A 140 -22.89 -25.97 27.81
C GLY A 140 -22.37 -24.63 27.30
N LEU A 141 -21.42 -24.63 26.35
CA LEU A 141 -20.87 -23.46 25.71
C LEU A 141 -21.19 -23.47 24.21
N SER A 142 -21.60 -22.34 23.67
CA SER A 142 -21.64 -22.14 22.23
C SER A 142 -20.32 -21.55 21.73
N VAL A 143 -20.01 -21.73 20.43
CA VAL A 143 -18.84 -21.11 19.82
C VAL A 143 -18.88 -19.58 19.94
N VAL A 144 -20.08 -18.99 19.90
CA VAL A 144 -20.29 -17.55 20.06
C VAL A 144 -19.95 -17.08 21.46
N ASP A 145 -20.33 -17.86 22.49
CA ASP A 145 -20.02 -17.54 23.90
C ASP A 145 -18.50 -17.58 24.12
N VAL A 146 -17.84 -18.62 23.60
CA VAL A 146 -16.38 -18.74 23.67
C VAL A 146 -15.71 -17.54 22.99
N ALA A 147 -16.11 -17.23 21.77
CA ALA A 147 -15.52 -16.11 20.99
C ALA A 147 -15.75 -14.74 21.67
N ASN A 148 -16.96 -14.49 22.17
CA ASN A 148 -17.28 -13.24 22.86
C ASN A 148 -16.53 -13.11 24.18
N THR A 149 -16.40 -14.20 24.95
CA THR A 149 -15.65 -14.19 26.20
C THR A 149 -14.18 -13.94 25.94
N VAL A 150 -13.55 -14.66 25.00
CA VAL A 150 -12.13 -14.46 24.65
C VAL A 150 -11.92 -13.02 24.18
N ARG A 151 -12.77 -12.50 23.27
CA ARG A 151 -12.70 -11.11 22.81
C ARG A 151 -12.80 -10.12 23.96
N SER A 152 -13.75 -10.30 24.86
CA SER A 152 -13.96 -9.40 25.99
C SER A 152 -12.79 -9.37 26.96
N LEU A 153 -12.16 -10.52 27.17
CA LEU A 153 -11.01 -10.66 28.07
C LEU A 153 -9.74 -10.08 27.45
N VAL A 154 -9.48 -10.36 26.17
CA VAL A 154 -8.24 -9.96 25.46
C VAL A 154 -8.33 -8.52 24.96
N SER A 155 -9.34 -8.18 24.18
CA SER A 155 -9.50 -6.85 23.58
C SER A 155 -10.25 -5.86 24.47
N GLY A 156 -10.89 -6.37 25.50
CA GLY A 156 -11.74 -5.61 26.40
C GLY A 156 -13.14 -5.38 25.85
N ALA A 157 -14.08 -5.19 26.76
CA ALA A 157 -15.45 -4.81 26.47
C ALA A 157 -15.77 -3.45 27.09
N VAL A 158 -16.47 -2.58 26.35
CA VAL A 158 -17.00 -1.34 26.89
C VAL A 158 -18.20 -1.69 27.76
N ALA A 159 -18.00 -1.71 29.08
CA ALA A 159 -19.04 -2.07 30.04
C ALA A 159 -20.06 -0.94 30.21
N THR A 160 -19.60 0.31 30.22
CA THR A 160 -20.46 1.48 30.36
C THR A 160 -19.72 2.75 29.90
N ARG A 161 -20.41 3.87 29.95
CA ARG A 161 -19.84 5.20 29.67
C ARG A 161 -19.97 6.07 30.90
N TYR A 162 -18.87 6.73 31.25
CA TYR A 162 -18.85 7.76 32.27
C TYR A 162 -19.12 9.13 31.63
N ARG A 163 -20.05 9.88 32.18
CA ARG A 163 -20.35 11.24 31.72
C ARG A 163 -19.68 12.26 32.63
N GLU A 164 -18.92 13.17 32.03
CA GLU A 164 -18.33 14.32 32.71
C GLU A 164 -18.67 15.59 31.92
N GLY A 165 -19.61 16.37 32.45
CA GLY A 165 -20.16 17.51 31.72
C GLY A 165 -20.88 17.08 30.44
N ASP A 166 -20.41 17.56 29.29
CA ASP A 166 -20.92 17.23 27.95
C ASP A 166 -20.15 16.08 27.26
N TYR A 167 -19.14 15.53 27.92
CA TYR A 167 -18.29 14.46 27.33
C TYR A 167 -18.65 13.10 27.91
N PHE A 168 -18.53 12.05 27.05
CA PHE A 168 -18.72 10.66 27.43
C PHE A 168 -17.41 9.92 27.27
N TYR A 169 -16.94 9.27 28.33
CA TYR A 169 -15.76 8.42 28.36
C TYR A 169 -16.15 6.96 28.45
N ASN A 170 -15.59 6.12 27.57
CA ASN A 170 -15.84 4.68 27.60
C ASN A 170 -15.09 4.02 28.77
N ILE A 171 -15.79 3.30 29.62
CA ILE A 171 -15.19 2.43 30.63
C ILE A 171 -15.03 1.06 30.01
N ARG A 172 -13.78 0.69 29.70
CA ARG A 172 -13.42 -0.61 29.12
C ARG A 172 -12.90 -1.55 30.21
N VAL A 173 -13.46 -2.74 30.27
CA VAL A 173 -13.03 -3.82 31.17
C VAL A 173 -12.23 -4.83 30.35
N MET A 174 -11.00 -5.10 30.76
CA MET A 174 -10.09 -6.05 30.09
C MET A 174 -9.11 -6.65 31.10
N ILE A 175 -8.52 -7.78 30.73
CA ILE A 175 -7.38 -8.30 31.47
C ILE A 175 -6.12 -7.53 31.03
N PRO A 176 -5.27 -7.07 31.95
CA PRO A 176 -4.02 -6.39 31.60
C PRO A 176 -3.11 -7.26 30.73
N GLU A 177 -2.44 -6.69 29.74
CA GLU A 177 -1.57 -7.38 28.77
C GLU A 177 -0.49 -8.25 29.43
N LYS A 178 0.02 -7.85 30.59
CA LYS A 178 1.01 -8.62 31.35
C LYS A 178 0.54 -10.03 31.72
N HIS A 179 -0.75 -10.31 31.65
CA HIS A 179 -1.35 -11.63 31.93
C HIS A 179 -1.55 -12.46 30.65
N PHE A 180 -1.09 -11.99 29.49
CA PHE A 180 -1.11 -12.68 28.20
C PHE A 180 0.30 -12.83 27.62
N ALA A 181 1.28 -13.11 28.47
CA ALA A 181 2.67 -13.23 28.05
C ALA A 181 2.94 -14.51 27.24
N SER A 182 2.08 -15.53 27.37
CA SER A 182 2.28 -16.84 26.73
C SER A 182 0.98 -17.44 26.19
N ARG A 183 1.13 -18.42 25.27
CA ARG A 183 0.02 -19.24 24.78
C ARG A 183 -0.75 -19.89 25.93
N GLN A 184 -0.03 -20.34 26.98
CA GLN A 184 -0.62 -21.00 28.14
C GLN A 184 -1.56 -20.10 28.93
N ASP A 185 -1.32 -18.78 28.93
CA ASP A 185 -2.20 -17.81 29.59
C ASP A 185 -3.54 -17.74 28.87
N ILE A 186 -3.52 -17.77 27.52
CA ILE A 186 -4.74 -17.82 26.71
C ILE A 186 -5.48 -19.14 26.92
N GLU A 187 -4.78 -20.29 26.92
CA GLU A 187 -5.35 -21.61 27.15
C GLU A 187 -6.03 -21.73 28.49
N ASN A 188 -5.54 -21.02 29.52
CA ASN A 188 -6.08 -21.03 30.86
C ASN A 188 -7.21 -20.02 31.12
N LEU A 189 -7.64 -19.24 30.08
CA LEU A 189 -8.80 -18.37 30.23
C LEU A 189 -10.02 -19.14 30.70
N VAL A 190 -10.75 -18.53 31.63
CA VAL A 190 -11.93 -19.12 32.26
C VAL A 190 -13.18 -18.69 31.54
N LEU A 191 -13.97 -19.66 31.12
CA LEU A 191 -15.26 -19.49 30.45
C LEU A 191 -16.37 -19.89 31.43
N ASN A 192 -17.49 -19.16 31.39
CA ASN A 192 -18.64 -19.45 32.23
C ASN A 192 -19.66 -20.30 31.47
N SER A 193 -19.91 -21.53 31.93
CA SER A 193 -20.84 -22.47 31.29
C SER A 193 -22.30 -22.13 31.65
N ALA A 194 -23.20 -22.25 30.67
CA ALA A 194 -24.63 -22.15 30.88
C ALA A 194 -25.22 -23.27 31.78
N GLN A 195 -24.53 -24.42 31.88
CA GLN A 195 -24.90 -25.51 32.78
C GLN A 195 -24.44 -25.31 34.22
N GLY A 196 -23.73 -24.21 34.47
CA GLY A 196 -23.09 -23.88 35.75
C GLY A 196 -21.66 -24.42 35.85
N GLY A 197 -20.78 -23.61 36.48
CA GLY A 197 -19.38 -23.93 36.65
C GLY A 197 -18.45 -23.21 35.65
N TYR A 198 -17.17 -23.41 35.83
CA TYR A 198 -16.11 -22.78 35.05
C TYR A 198 -15.38 -23.81 34.22
N VAL A 199 -15.18 -23.51 32.95
CA VAL A 199 -14.48 -24.32 31.97
C VAL A 199 -13.25 -23.55 31.49
N ARG A 200 -12.11 -24.18 31.32
CA ARG A 200 -10.93 -23.53 30.75
C ARG A 200 -10.99 -23.56 29.20
N LEU A 201 -10.45 -22.54 28.57
CA LEU A 201 -10.44 -22.48 27.10
C LEU A 201 -9.79 -23.72 26.47
N ARG A 202 -8.71 -24.23 27.05
CA ARG A 202 -8.03 -25.44 26.57
C ARG A 202 -8.90 -26.71 26.57
N ASP A 203 -9.98 -26.73 27.34
CA ASP A 203 -10.87 -27.89 27.44
C ASP A 203 -11.84 -27.94 26.26
N VAL A 204 -12.05 -26.80 25.60
CA VAL A 204 -13.01 -26.62 24.46
C VAL A 204 -12.38 -26.08 23.19
N ALA A 205 -11.11 -25.68 23.22
CA ALA A 205 -10.42 -25.10 22.07
C ALA A 205 -8.93 -25.45 22.06
N THR A 206 -8.37 -25.46 20.87
CA THR A 206 -6.92 -25.56 20.65
C THR A 206 -6.37 -24.21 20.27
N VAL A 207 -5.33 -23.74 20.96
CA VAL A 207 -4.62 -22.51 20.65
C VAL A 207 -3.36 -22.84 19.90
N THR A 208 -3.23 -22.38 18.68
CA THR A 208 -2.04 -22.58 17.83
C THR A 208 -1.41 -21.25 17.49
N GLN A 209 -0.09 -21.21 17.45
CA GLN A 209 0.62 -20.04 16.90
C GLN A 209 0.61 -20.15 15.39
N ALA A 210 0.19 -19.10 14.72
CA ALA A 210 0.13 -18.98 13.28
C ALA A 210 0.75 -17.65 12.84
N VAL A 211 0.90 -17.48 11.56
CA VAL A 211 1.23 -16.19 10.95
C VAL A 211 0.09 -15.82 10.01
N GLY A 212 -0.29 -14.58 10.02
CA GLY A 212 -1.38 -14.07 9.21
C GLY A 212 -0.99 -12.84 8.42
N PRO A 213 -1.79 -12.44 7.42
CA PRO A 213 -1.58 -11.20 6.71
C PRO A 213 -1.89 -10.01 7.61
N VAL A 214 -1.01 -9.00 7.57
CA VAL A 214 -1.23 -7.73 8.27
C VAL A 214 -2.43 -7.00 7.67
N GLU A 215 -2.50 -6.99 6.33
CA GLU A 215 -3.55 -6.34 5.56
C GLU A 215 -3.91 -7.18 4.33
N ILE A 216 -5.19 -7.23 3.98
CA ILE A 216 -5.68 -7.85 2.75
C ILE A 216 -6.36 -6.76 1.91
N ALA A 217 -5.63 -6.23 0.92
CA ALA A 217 -6.17 -5.28 -0.04
C ALA A 217 -7.14 -5.96 -1.01
N ARG A 218 -8.14 -5.20 -1.47
CA ARG A 218 -9.08 -5.64 -2.52
C ARG A 218 -9.32 -4.50 -3.50
N GLU A 219 -9.33 -4.85 -4.78
CA GLU A 219 -9.80 -3.97 -5.87
C GLU A 219 -10.99 -4.67 -6.55
N ASP A 220 -12.12 -3.98 -6.68
CA ASP A 220 -13.38 -4.54 -7.21
C ASP A 220 -13.85 -5.83 -6.49
N GLN A 221 -13.70 -5.87 -5.16
CA GLN A 221 -14.01 -6.99 -4.26
C GLN A 221 -13.11 -8.23 -4.42
N VAL A 222 -12.19 -8.25 -5.39
CA VAL A 222 -11.20 -9.31 -5.56
C VAL A 222 -9.96 -8.98 -4.75
N LYS A 223 -9.38 -9.98 -4.06
CA LYS A 223 -8.14 -9.80 -3.31
C LYS A 223 -7.00 -9.44 -4.27
N GLU A 224 -6.16 -8.49 -3.85
CA GLU A 224 -4.98 -8.10 -4.61
C GLU A 224 -3.73 -8.01 -3.75
N VAL A 225 -2.61 -8.28 -4.38
CA VAL A 225 -1.28 -7.98 -3.85
C VAL A 225 -0.55 -7.12 -4.85
N ILE A 226 0.08 -6.08 -4.37
CA ILE A 226 0.78 -5.11 -5.20
C ILE A 226 2.28 -5.24 -4.96
N VAL A 227 3.05 -5.42 -6.03
CA VAL A 227 4.50 -5.29 -6.01
C VAL A 227 4.86 -3.90 -6.51
N ARG A 228 5.56 -3.14 -5.70
CA ARG A 228 5.93 -1.76 -5.97
C ARG A 228 7.40 -1.63 -6.22
N GLY A 229 7.79 -0.72 -7.12
CA GLY A 229 9.18 -0.42 -7.39
C GLY A 229 9.34 0.93 -8.09
N ASP A 230 10.46 1.58 -7.82
CA ASP A 230 10.82 2.87 -8.41
C ASP A 230 11.82 2.67 -9.54
N ALA A 231 11.64 3.42 -10.64
CA ALA A 231 12.56 3.43 -11.75
C ALA A 231 13.84 4.21 -11.41
N ALA A 232 15.01 3.66 -11.72
CA ALA A 232 16.31 4.24 -11.46
C ALA A 232 17.13 4.39 -12.73
N GLY A 233 17.57 5.61 -13.05
CA GLY A 233 18.46 5.90 -14.18
C GLY A 233 17.81 5.84 -15.57
N VAL A 234 16.56 5.44 -15.69
CA VAL A 234 15.79 5.39 -16.93
C VAL A 234 14.40 6.00 -16.76
N SER A 235 13.70 6.24 -17.87
CA SER A 235 12.31 6.68 -17.80
C SER A 235 11.38 5.57 -17.29
N VAL A 236 10.27 5.95 -16.63
CA VAL A 236 9.26 4.98 -16.13
C VAL A 236 8.71 4.10 -17.26
N GLY A 237 8.57 4.65 -18.47
CA GLY A 237 8.11 3.90 -19.64
C GLY A 237 9.11 2.82 -20.11
N GLN A 238 10.41 3.11 -20.07
CA GLN A 238 11.46 2.13 -20.39
C GLN A 238 11.52 1.03 -19.31
N ALA A 239 11.52 1.41 -18.05
CA ALA A 239 11.50 0.46 -16.94
C ALA A 239 10.26 -0.45 -17.01
N LEU A 240 9.08 0.09 -17.33
CA LEU A 240 7.86 -0.70 -17.52
C LEU A 240 8.00 -1.71 -18.66
N ALA A 241 8.55 -1.30 -19.81
CA ALA A 241 8.73 -2.19 -20.96
C ALA A 241 9.69 -3.34 -20.63
N GLU A 242 10.78 -3.05 -19.90
CA GLU A 242 11.73 -4.05 -19.43
C GLU A 242 11.06 -5.03 -18.45
N LEU A 243 10.27 -4.52 -17.52
CA LEU A 243 9.51 -5.34 -16.57
C LEU A 243 8.48 -6.24 -17.25
N GLN A 244 7.75 -5.71 -18.23
CA GLN A 244 6.77 -6.49 -19.00
C GLN A 244 7.44 -7.66 -19.75
N ALA A 245 8.62 -7.44 -20.33
CA ALA A 245 9.40 -8.50 -20.96
C ALA A 245 9.89 -9.55 -19.95
N GLY A 246 10.28 -9.11 -18.75
CA GLY A 246 10.70 -9.99 -17.65
C GLY A 246 9.56 -10.84 -17.08
N LEU A 247 8.41 -10.20 -16.83
CA LEU A 247 7.22 -10.85 -16.26
C LEU A 247 6.40 -11.65 -17.29
N GLY A 248 6.63 -11.47 -18.59
CA GLY A 248 5.98 -12.26 -19.64
C GLY A 248 6.21 -13.78 -19.55
N LYS A 249 7.20 -14.21 -18.74
CA LYS A 249 7.49 -15.61 -18.44
C LYS A 249 6.80 -16.12 -17.17
N LEU A 250 6.14 -15.25 -16.41
CA LEU A 250 5.43 -15.64 -15.19
C LEU A 250 4.16 -16.38 -15.57
N ALA A 251 4.10 -17.67 -15.26
CA ALA A 251 2.92 -18.49 -15.50
C ALA A 251 1.81 -18.12 -14.48
N LEU A 252 0.80 -17.43 -14.95
CA LEU A 252 -0.37 -17.10 -14.10
C LEU A 252 -1.36 -18.27 -14.13
N PRO A 253 -1.77 -18.79 -12.96
CA PRO A 253 -2.83 -19.78 -12.89
C PRO A 253 -4.17 -19.21 -13.39
N VAL A 254 -5.10 -20.11 -13.74
CA VAL A 254 -6.46 -19.71 -14.13
C VAL A 254 -7.14 -18.98 -12.99
N GLY A 255 -7.78 -17.84 -13.28
CA GLY A 255 -8.43 -16.99 -12.28
C GLY A 255 -7.54 -15.91 -11.68
N TYR A 256 -6.25 -15.85 -12.03
CA TYR A 256 -5.35 -14.79 -11.61
C TYR A 256 -5.11 -13.79 -12.74
N ILE A 257 -5.11 -12.49 -12.39
CA ILE A 257 -4.94 -11.39 -13.34
C ILE A 257 -3.76 -10.55 -12.88
N LEU A 258 -2.85 -10.25 -13.81
CA LEU A 258 -1.74 -9.31 -13.61
C LEU A 258 -2.04 -8.03 -14.37
N SER A 259 -1.93 -6.90 -13.70
CA SER A 259 -2.10 -5.57 -14.28
C SER A 259 -1.00 -4.63 -13.77
N TYR A 260 -0.80 -3.53 -14.49
CA TYR A 260 0.22 -2.55 -14.15
C TYR A 260 -0.46 -1.25 -13.71
N GLY A 261 0.04 -0.67 -12.62
CA GLY A 261 -0.46 0.55 -12.00
C GLY A 261 0.65 1.57 -11.76
N GLY A 262 0.38 2.49 -10.85
CA GLY A 262 1.31 3.53 -10.46
C GLY A 262 1.41 4.67 -11.49
N GLN A 263 2.54 5.37 -11.49
CA GLN A 263 2.78 6.48 -12.40
C GLN A 263 2.78 6.03 -13.89
N ALA A 264 3.18 4.79 -14.14
CA ALA A 264 3.19 4.20 -15.47
C ALA A 264 1.79 4.14 -16.09
N GLN A 265 0.79 3.72 -15.32
CA GLN A 265 -0.61 3.70 -15.78
C GLN A 265 -1.12 5.11 -16.07
N MET A 266 -0.87 6.05 -15.15
CA MET A 266 -1.29 7.44 -15.34
C MET A 266 -0.68 8.06 -16.61
N MET A 267 0.60 7.81 -16.88
CA MET A 267 1.24 8.29 -18.11
C MET A 267 0.60 7.70 -19.37
N ALA A 268 0.24 6.42 -19.35
CA ALA A 268 -0.46 5.77 -20.47
C ALA A 268 -1.86 6.36 -20.68
N GLU A 269 -2.63 6.56 -19.62
CA GLU A 269 -3.96 7.20 -19.68
C GLU A 269 -3.88 8.64 -20.15
N MET A 270 -2.92 9.40 -19.62
CA MET A 270 -2.69 10.80 -20.04
C MET A 270 -2.32 10.90 -21.53
N LYS A 271 -1.43 10.00 -22.01
CA LYS A 271 -1.07 9.93 -23.43
C LYS A 271 -2.30 9.67 -24.31
N ARG A 272 -3.15 8.71 -23.93
CA ARG A 272 -4.39 8.39 -24.63
C ARG A 272 -5.35 9.60 -24.67
N THR A 273 -5.57 10.21 -23.50
CA THR A 273 -6.46 11.37 -23.37
C THR A 273 -5.94 12.56 -24.19
N LEU A 274 -4.65 12.87 -24.09
CA LEU A 274 -4.02 13.95 -24.85
C LEU A 274 -4.13 13.71 -26.36
N THR A 275 -3.92 12.48 -26.82
CA THR A 275 -4.08 12.15 -28.25
C THR A 275 -5.52 12.35 -28.72
N MET A 276 -6.53 11.94 -27.92
CA MET A 276 -7.93 12.17 -28.23
C MET A 276 -8.28 13.66 -28.27
N VAL A 277 -7.86 14.42 -27.26
CA VAL A 277 -8.12 15.87 -27.19
C VAL A 277 -7.48 16.57 -28.38
N LEU A 278 -6.24 16.23 -28.75
CA LEU A 278 -5.56 16.78 -29.91
C LEU A 278 -6.31 16.47 -31.23
N ALA A 279 -6.74 15.20 -31.38
CA ALA A 279 -7.53 14.81 -32.58
C ALA A 279 -8.84 15.59 -32.70
N PHE A 280 -9.57 15.76 -31.60
CA PHE A 280 -10.80 16.57 -31.58
C PHE A 280 -10.51 18.06 -31.84
N ALA A 281 -9.45 18.61 -31.27
CA ALA A 281 -9.07 20.01 -31.50
C ALA A 281 -8.77 20.27 -32.99
N ILE A 282 -8.01 19.37 -33.63
CA ILE A 282 -7.72 19.44 -35.06
C ILE A 282 -9.02 19.31 -35.89
N PHE A 283 -9.87 18.32 -35.52
CA PHE A 283 -11.13 18.11 -36.22
C PHE A 283 -12.05 19.34 -36.15
N PHE A 284 -12.30 19.87 -34.96
CA PHE A 284 -13.17 21.05 -34.81
C PHE A 284 -12.56 22.29 -35.44
N SER A 285 -11.25 22.50 -35.36
CA SER A 285 -10.58 23.58 -36.07
C SER A 285 -10.75 23.44 -37.58
N PHE A 286 -10.64 22.20 -38.11
CA PHE A 286 -10.90 21.95 -39.53
C PHE A 286 -12.33 22.32 -39.92
N VAL A 287 -13.34 21.88 -39.15
CA VAL A 287 -14.75 22.18 -39.42
C VAL A 287 -15.03 23.68 -39.43
N VAL A 288 -14.55 24.40 -38.40
CA VAL A 288 -14.73 25.85 -38.30
C VAL A 288 -14.09 26.58 -39.50
N LEU A 289 -12.86 26.22 -39.84
CA LEU A 289 -12.16 26.80 -40.98
C LEU A 289 -12.86 26.44 -42.32
N ALA A 290 -13.36 25.22 -42.50
CA ALA A 290 -14.07 24.77 -43.68
C ALA A 290 -15.35 25.56 -43.88
N VAL A 291 -16.11 25.86 -42.84
CA VAL A 291 -17.30 26.68 -42.87
C VAL A 291 -16.94 28.12 -43.18
N GLN A 292 -15.92 28.68 -42.56
CA GLN A 292 -15.51 30.10 -42.75
C GLN A 292 -14.95 30.36 -44.13
N PHE A 293 -14.18 29.45 -44.71
CA PHE A 293 -13.61 29.61 -46.06
C PHE A 293 -14.48 29.03 -47.17
N ASN A 294 -15.60 28.40 -46.82
CA ASN A 294 -16.48 27.69 -47.76
C ASN A 294 -15.69 26.78 -48.74
N SER A 295 -14.68 26.10 -48.20
CA SER A 295 -13.72 25.28 -48.96
C SER A 295 -13.08 24.23 -48.04
N LEU A 296 -12.84 23.05 -48.57
CA LEU A 296 -12.11 21.99 -47.82
C LEU A 296 -10.59 22.05 -48.08
N LYS A 297 -10.15 22.68 -49.17
CA LYS A 297 -8.73 22.73 -49.55
C LYS A 297 -7.92 23.71 -48.68
N LEU A 298 -8.47 24.89 -48.38
CA LEU A 298 -7.78 25.92 -47.61
C LEU A 298 -7.53 25.48 -46.17
N PRO A 299 -8.52 24.93 -45.44
CA PRO A 299 -8.29 24.38 -44.09
C PRO A 299 -7.24 23.28 -44.05
N SER A 300 -7.23 22.39 -45.05
CA SER A 300 -6.24 21.30 -45.12
C SER A 300 -4.82 21.84 -45.25
N LEU A 301 -4.62 22.90 -46.04
CA LEU A 301 -3.31 23.55 -46.14
C LEU A 301 -2.88 24.24 -44.85
N ILE A 302 -3.81 24.96 -44.20
CA ILE A 302 -3.53 25.63 -42.92
C ILE A 302 -3.18 24.61 -41.82
N LEU A 303 -3.97 23.54 -41.69
CA LEU A 303 -3.70 22.49 -40.69
C LEU A 303 -2.46 21.67 -41.03
N GLY A 304 -2.02 21.65 -42.28
CA GLY A 304 -0.73 21.08 -42.70
C GLY A 304 0.48 21.75 -42.03
N CYS A 305 0.32 22.96 -41.48
CA CYS A 305 1.36 23.64 -40.71
C CYS A 305 1.46 23.13 -39.24
N VAL A 306 0.45 22.45 -38.71
CA VAL A 306 0.41 21.97 -37.30
C VAL A 306 1.61 21.07 -36.95
N PRO A 307 2.02 20.08 -37.78
CA PRO A 307 3.21 19.28 -37.51
C PRO A 307 4.50 20.12 -37.38
N PHE A 308 4.63 21.18 -38.15
CA PHE A 308 5.82 22.06 -38.08
C PHE A 308 5.81 22.91 -36.80
N CYS A 309 4.64 23.34 -36.32
CA CYS A 309 4.52 24.02 -35.04
C CYS A 309 4.88 23.08 -33.88
N LEU A 310 4.45 21.80 -33.92
CA LEU A 310 4.82 20.83 -32.93
C LEU A 310 6.33 20.52 -32.91
N ALA A 311 6.94 20.44 -34.11
CA ALA A 311 8.40 20.25 -34.19
C ALA A 311 9.15 21.47 -33.62
N GLY A 312 8.70 22.68 -33.89
CA GLY A 312 9.27 23.90 -33.30
C GLY A 312 9.15 23.94 -31.77
N MET A 313 8.01 23.52 -31.22
CA MET A 313 7.79 23.44 -29.78
C MET A 313 8.73 22.40 -29.11
N VAL A 314 8.90 21.24 -29.73
CA VAL A 314 9.82 20.20 -29.21
C VAL A 314 11.27 20.70 -29.25
N LEU A 315 11.70 21.34 -30.33
CA LEU A 315 13.04 21.92 -30.42
C LEU A 315 13.27 23.01 -29.38
N SER A 316 12.27 23.86 -29.11
CA SER A 316 12.33 24.87 -28.05
C SER A 316 12.49 24.24 -26.66
N LEU A 317 11.77 23.16 -26.37
CA LEU A 317 11.86 22.45 -25.08
C LEU A 317 13.22 21.74 -24.87
N ILE A 318 13.91 21.38 -25.94
CA ILE A 318 15.25 20.78 -25.86
C ILE A 318 16.31 21.85 -25.50
N HIS A 319 16.05 23.13 -25.81
CA HIS A 319 16.99 24.22 -25.57
C HIS A 319 16.78 24.94 -24.22
N ILE A 320 15.74 24.60 -23.45
CA ILE A 320 15.49 25.08 -22.09
C ILE A 320 15.98 24.06 -21.07
#